data_f3b58c77efb1a3e4802935f86ff2db01
#
_entry.id   f3b58c77efb1a3e4802935f86ff2db01
#
_cell.length_a   1.000
_cell.length_b   1.000
_cell.length_c   1.000
_cell.angle_alpha   90.00
_cell.angle_beta   90.00
_cell.angle_gamma   90.00
#
_symmetry.space_group_name_H-M   'P 1'
#
loop_
_entity.id
_entity.type
_entity.pdbx_description
1 polymer ?
#
loop_
_entity_poly.entity_id
_entity_poly.type
_entity_poly.pdbx_seq_one_letter_code
_entity_poly.pdbx_strand_id
1 'polypeptide(L)'
;MKTHINFFSTLLLASVFTFASCVKKSEPAPEEVAETPTTTGGGSAPAPVVSHPSDANGVCVASKINVTTAVPNTTFVVTVTMGSATGSFYSTAGSSTLDDAGTVTTNDSTHTKQSNNAYLFSPKSATGINFSSNSRWNISGNGSIPAITYTANGFPSSPTVSNVSSVSKASAFTLSTSSVSNADSLCYQITAGSKTIYKITAASQNSYTFPASEMGTLDVTDYGYATITAYKFNNTTVSSKKIYFINLNTSNRSIKVTN
;
A
#
# COMPACT_ATOMS: atom_id res chain seq x y z
N MET A 1 -45.45 13.92 6.73
CA MET A 1 -44.79 12.62 6.67
C MET A 1 -43.31 12.89 6.51
N LYS A 2 -42.53 12.89 7.63
CA LYS A 2 -41.08 13.21 7.61
C LYS A 2 -40.33 11.90 7.48
N THR A 3 -39.73 11.68 6.32
CA THR A 3 -38.88 10.51 6.07
C THR A 3 -37.48 10.80 6.61
N HIS A 4 -37.14 10.21 7.73
CA HIS A 4 -35.77 10.21 8.25
C HIS A 4 -34.90 9.33 7.37
N ILE A 5 -34.03 9.94 6.59
CA ILE A 5 -32.94 9.25 5.92
C ILE A 5 -31.88 9.01 7.00
N ASN A 6 -31.87 7.78 7.51
CA ASN A 6 -30.73 7.31 8.32
C ASN A 6 -29.55 7.13 7.39
N PHE A 7 -28.65 8.10 7.38
CA PHE A 7 -27.31 7.94 6.85
C PHE A 7 -26.60 6.90 7.74
N PHE A 8 -26.52 5.68 7.24
CA PHE A 8 -25.60 4.70 7.80
C PHE A 8 -24.18 5.24 7.55
N SER A 9 -23.68 5.96 8.55
CA SER A 9 -22.29 6.27 8.70
C SER A 9 -21.59 4.95 8.99
N THR A 10 -21.27 4.19 7.93
CA THR A 10 -20.34 3.07 8.06
C THR A 10 -19.01 3.70 8.38
N LEU A 11 -18.72 3.75 9.66
CA LEU A 11 -17.46 4.17 10.24
C LEU A 11 -16.36 3.35 9.56
N LEU A 12 -15.71 3.96 8.58
CA LEU A 12 -14.52 3.43 7.95
C LEU A 12 -13.41 3.53 9.01
N LEU A 13 -13.36 2.50 9.84
CA LEU A 13 -12.36 2.39 10.90
C LEU A 13 -11.00 2.36 10.22
N ALA A 14 -10.21 3.38 10.50
CA ALA A 14 -8.84 3.44 10.07
C ALA A 14 -8.14 2.14 10.48
N SER A 15 -7.88 1.27 9.51
CA SER A 15 -7.07 0.09 9.73
C SER A 15 -5.68 0.57 10.14
N VAL A 16 -5.35 0.38 11.40
CA VAL A 16 -4.00 0.54 11.91
C VAL A 16 -3.14 -0.47 11.17
N PHE A 17 -2.34 0.01 10.23
CA PHE A 17 -1.37 -0.81 9.52
C PHE A 17 -0.29 -1.23 10.52
N THR A 18 -0.43 -2.40 11.11
CA THR A 18 0.67 -3.03 11.83
C THR A 18 1.59 -3.66 10.81
N PHE A 19 2.65 -2.94 10.43
CA PHE A 19 3.75 -3.54 9.71
C PHE A 19 4.51 -4.43 10.68
N ALA A 20 4.20 -5.72 10.69
CA ALA A 20 5.09 -6.71 11.26
C ALA A 20 6.30 -6.81 10.31
N SER A 21 7.39 -6.13 10.68
CA SER A 21 8.67 -6.24 9.99
C SER A 21 9.29 -7.58 10.32
N CYS A 22 9.02 -8.59 9.49
CA CYS A 22 9.85 -9.79 9.45
C CYS A 22 10.91 -9.62 8.36
N VAL A 23 12.08 -9.18 8.77
CA VAL A 23 13.26 -9.16 7.90
C VAL A 23 13.86 -10.54 7.89
N LYS A 24 13.80 -11.23 6.78
CA LYS A 24 14.65 -12.37 6.50
C LYS A 24 15.83 -11.91 5.65
N LYS A 25 17.04 -12.17 6.15
CA LYS A 25 18.32 -11.96 5.47
C LYS A 25 18.30 -12.69 4.13
N SER A 26 18.36 -11.97 3.02
CA SER A 26 18.46 -12.55 1.69
C SER A 26 19.90 -12.61 1.22
N GLU A 27 20.41 -13.79 1.03
CA GLU A 27 21.49 -14.13 0.11
C GLU A 27 20.96 -14.11 -1.35
N PRO A 28 21.81 -13.98 -2.38
CA PRO A 28 21.36 -13.56 -3.70
C PRO A 28 20.55 -14.63 -4.44
N ALA A 29 19.39 -14.22 -4.89
CA ALA A 29 18.44 -14.79 -5.86
C ALA A 29 17.99 -16.25 -5.65
N PRO A 30 16.75 -16.49 -6.03
CA PRO A 30 15.53 -16.26 -5.30
C PRO A 30 14.69 -17.53 -5.19
N GLU A 31 14.19 -17.83 -4.05
CA GLU A 31 12.90 -18.50 -3.95
C GLU A 31 12.09 -17.79 -2.85
N GLU A 32 11.07 -17.08 -3.30
CA GLU A 32 10.18 -16.24 -2.52
C GLU A 32 9.23 -17.12 -1.71
N VAL A 33 9.50 -17.29 -0.42
CA VAL A 33 8.52 -17.88 0.50
C VAL A 33 7.64 -16.76 1.01
N ALA A 34 6.39 -16.73 0.55
CA ALA A 34 5.37 -15.81 0.98
C ALA A 34 5.07 -16.01 2.47
N GLU A 35 5.49 -15.08 3.33
CA GLU A 35 5.00 -15.01 4.70
C GLU A 35 3.63 -14.34 4.70
N THR A 36 2.62 -15.08 5.12
CA THR A 36 1.22 -14.68 5.20
C THR A 36 1.01 -13.71 6.36
N PRO A 37 0.52 -12.49 6.13
CA PRO A 37 0.06 -11.64 7.23
C PRO A 37 -1.26 -12.20 7.78
N THR A 38 -1.26 -12.60 9.04
CA THR A 38 -2.47 -13.03 9.74
C THR A 38 -3.31 -11.80 10.08
N THR A 39 -4.40 -11.62 9.35
CA THR A 39 -5.39 -10.58 9.66
C THR A 39 -6.69 -11.23 10.10
N THR A 40 -7.05 -11.03 11.34
CA THR A 40 -8.33 -11.48 11.90
C THR A 40 -9.37 -10.38 11.70
N GLY A 41 -10.34 -10.62 10.83
CA GLY A 41 -11.68 -10.02 10.89
C GLY A 41 -11.88 -8.63 10.30
N GLY A 42 -12.74 -8.56 9.28
CA GLY A 42 -13.41 -7.33 8.81
C GLY A 42 -12.74 -6.65 7.62
N GLY A 43 -13.31 -6.85 6.46
CA GLY A 43 -13.13 -6.33 5.10
C GLY A 43 -12.40 -5.01 4.84
N SER A 44 -11.18 -4.84 5.30
CA SER A 44 -10.31 -3.75 4.86
C SER A 44 -9.52 -4.19 3.64
N ALA A 45 -9.40 -3.31 2.64
CA ALA A 45 -8.51 -3.54 1.51
C ALA A 45 -7.07 -3.81 2.02
N PRO A 46 -6.37 -4.80 1.47
CA PRO A 46 -5.04 -5.16 1.92
C PRO A 46 -4.05 -4.02 1.73
N ALA A 47 -3.10 -3.92 2.66
CA ALA A 47 -2.01 -2.96 2.54
C ALA A 47 -1.18 -3.27 1.28
N PRO A 48 -0.68 -2.24 0.57
CA PRO A 48 0.24 -2.44 -0.53
C PRO A 48 1.51 -3.16 -0.05
N VAL A 49 1.96 -4.14 -0.85
CA VAL A 49 3.24 -4.81 -0.58
C VAL A 49 4.36 -3.84 -0.90
N VAL A 50 5.12 -3.43 0.11
CA VAL A 50 6.30 -2.58 -0.08
C VAL A 50 7.54 -3.38 0.29
N SER A 51 8.27 -3.82 -0.71
CA SER A 51 9.61 -4.36 -0.51
C SER A 51 10.57 -3.19 -0.30
N HIS A 52 11.27 -3.15 0.83
CA HIS A 52 12.30 -2.14 1.05
C HIS A 52 13.67 -2.69 0.61
N PRO A 53 14.50 -1.86 -0.04
CA PRO A 53 15.84 -2.25 -0.43
C PRO A 53 16.71 -2.63 0.79
N SER A 54 17.52 -3.66 0.65
CA SER A 54 18.39 -4.17 1.75
C SER A 54 19.44 -3.15 2.21
N ASP A 55 19.73 -2.13 1.41
CA ASP A 55 20.65 -1.03 1.72
C ASP A 55 19.95 0.19 2.35
N ALA A 56 18.65 0.09 2.66
CA ALA A 56 17.90 1.18 3.26
C ALA A 56 18.22 1.37 4.75
N ASN A 57 18.52 2.61 5.13
CA ASN A 57 18.51 3.07 6.52
C ASN A 57 17.18 3.76 6.87
N GLY A 58 16.28 3.89 5.92
CA GLY A 58 14.92 4.37 6.16
C GLY A 58 14.07 4.20 4.93
N VAL A 59 12.79 3.98 5.18
CA VAL A 59 11.76 3.87 4.15
C VAL A 59 10.58 4.74 4.55
N CYS A 60 10.29 5.72 3.73
CA CYS A 60 9.17 6.65 3.87
C CYS A 60 8.19 6.39 2.73
N VAL A 61 6.97 6.02 3.05
CA VAL A 61 5.95 5.67 2.05
C VAL A 61 4.80 6.67 2.12
N ALA A 62 4.52 7.32 1.01
CA ALA A 62 3.35 8.17 0.82
C ALA A 62 2.38 7.48 -0.16
N SER A 63 1.16 7.25 0.28
CA SER A 63 0.17 6.44 -0.43
C SER A 63 -1.04 7.26 -0.84
N LYS A 64 -1.46 7.15 -2.09
CA LYS A 64 -2.81 7.48 -2.55
C LYS A 64 -3.57 6.18 -2.75
N ILE A 65 -4.69 6.01 -2.06
CA ILE A 65 -5.53 4.82 -2.15
C ILE A 65 -6.86 5.25 -2.73
N ASN A 66 -7.20 4.72 -3.89
CA ASN A 66 -8.46 4.98 -4.56
C ASN A 66 -9.42 3.83 -4.28
N VAL A 67 -10.46 4.13 -3.53
CA VAL A 67 -11.53 3.17 -3.23
C VAL A 67 -12.73 3.53 -4.11
N THR A 68 -13.10 2.60 -4.97
CA THR A 68 -14.21 2.75 -5.88
C THR A 68 -15.39 1.90 -5.39
N THR A 69 -16.52 2.54 -5.13
CA THR A 69 -17.75 1.87 -4.66
C THR A 69 -18.91 2.22 -5.56
N ALA A 70 -19.65 1.20 -5.99
CA ALA A 70 -20.92 1.40 -6.68
C ALA A 70 -21.98 1.91 -5.69
N VAL A 71 -22.76 2.90 -6.09
CA VAL A 71 -23.90 3.36 -5.30
C VAL A 71 -25.05 2.37 -5.49
N PRO A 72 -25.59 1.76 -4.42
CA PRO A 72 -26.66 0.77 -4.54
C PRO A 72 -27.87 1.29 -5.35
N ASN A 73 -28.41 0.44 -6.22
CA ASN A 73 -29.56 0.73 -7.08
C ASN A 73 -29.36 1.86 -8.10
N THR A 74 -28.11 2.18 -8.43
CA THR A 74 -27.76 3.17 -9.46
C THR A 74 -26.63 2.66 -10.34
N THR A 75 -26.40 3.34 -11.47
CA THR A 75 -25.21 3.13 -12.32
C THR A 75 -24.01 4.00 -11.88
N PHE A 76 -24.17 4.78 -10.82
CA PHE A 76 -23.14 5.69 -10.35
C PHE A 76 -22.07 4.96 -9.54
N VAL A 77 -20.84 5.37 -9.78
CA VAL A 77 -19.66 4.88 -9.08
C VAL A 77 -18.99 6.08 -8.41
N VAL A 78 -18.74 5.97 -7.12
CA VAL A 78 -18.00 6.98 -6.35
C VAL A 78 -16.60 6.49 -6.09
N THR A 79 -15.61 7.29 -6.45
CA THR A 79 -14.21 7.03 -6.10
C THR A 79 -13.77 8.05 -5.04
N VAL A 80 -13.30 7.55 -3.91
CA VAL A 80 -12.69 8.37 -2.85
C VAL A 80 -11.20 8.08 -2.83
N THR A 81 -10.40 9.13 -2.92
CA THR A 81 -8.95 9.04 -2.76
C THR A 81 -8.57 9.36 -1.32
N MET A 82 -7.88 8.45 -0.67
CA MET A 82 -7.36 8.62 0.68
C MET A 82 -5.84 8.70 0.64
N GLY A 83 -5.27 9.71 1.31
CA GLY A 83 -3.84 9.85 1.47
C GLY A 83 -3.37 9.35 2.83
N SER A 84 -2.32 8.53 2.84
CA SER A 84 -1.69 8.04 4.05
C SER A 84 -0.18 8.09 3.93
N ALA A 85 0.53 8.05 5.06
CA ALA A 85 1.98 8.00 5.05
C ALA A 85 2.53 7.21 6.24
N THR A 86 3.67 6.55 6.01
CA THR A 86 4.38 5.79 7.03
C THR A 86 5.88 6.01 6.91
N GLY A 87 6.61 5.88 8.03
CA GLY A 87 8.06 5.96 8.06
C GLY A 87 8.66 4.88 8.96
N SER A 88 9.77 4.29 8.52
CA SER A 88 10.55 3.32 9.27
C SER A 88 12.04 3.63 9.10
N PHE A 89 12.80 3.66 10.17
CA PHE A 89 14.20 4.05 10.15
C PHE A 89 15.06 3.03 10.88
N TYR A 90 16.30 2.85 10.42
CA TYR A 90 17.24 1.83 10.89
C TYR A 90 18.64 2.43 11.03
N SER A 91 19.30 2.26 12.17
CA SER A 91 20.70 2.65 12.36
C SER A 91 21.63 1.86 11.46
N THR A 92 21.29 0.60 11.19
CA THR A 92 22.03 -0.28 10.27
C THR A 92 21.10 -0.71 9.14
N ALA A 93 21.56 -0.57 7.90
CA ALA A 93 20.81 -1.03 6.73
C ALA A 93 20.53 -2.53 6.83
N GLY A 94 19.30 -2.95 6.47
CA GLY A 94 18.86 -4.33 6.57
C GLY A 94 18.57 -4.84 7.99
N SER A 95 18.59 -3.97 9.00
CA SER A 95 18.16 -4.31 10.36
C SER A 95 16.65 -4.53 10.42
N SER A 96 16.20 -5.41 11.30
CA SER A 96 14.77 -5.57 11.65
C SER A 96 14.32 -4.65 12.79
N THR A 97 15.28 -4.02 13.48
CA THR A 97 14.99 -3.13 14.62
C THR A 97 14.84 -1.70 14.12
N LEU A 98 13.71 -1.08 14.44
CA LEU A 98 13.44 0.30 14.10
C LEU A 98 14.05 1.25 15.14
N ASP A 99 14.63 2.33 14.65
CA ASP A 99 15.23 3.39 15.45
C ASP A 99 14.34 4.64 15.48
N ASP A 100 14.47 5.37 16.57
CA ASP A 100 13.79 6.65 16.72
C ASP A 100 14.44 7.70 15.78
N ALA A 101 13.63 8.32 14.95
CA ALA A 101 14.04 9.39 14.03
C ALA A 101 13.58 10.79 14.49
N GLY A 102 13.12 10.91 15.73
CA GLY A 102 12.57 12.15 16.27
C GLY A 102 11.15 12.44 15.77
N THR A 103 10.89 13.65 15.35
CA THR A 103 9.58 14.02 14.75
C THR A 103 9.61 13.78 13.26
N VAL A 104 8.56 13.11 12.74
CA VAL A 104 8.38 12.87 11.30
C VAL A 104 7.09 13.53 10.85
N THR A 105 7.18 14.31 9.77
CA THR A 105 6.00 14.91 9.13
C THR A 105 6.01 14.66 7.63
N THR A 106 4.81 14.60 7.04
CA THR A 106 4.61 14.53 5.58
C THR A 106 3.56 15.55 5.17
N ASN A 107 3.89 16.46 4.25
CA ASN A 107 3.02 17.59 3.87
C ASN A 107 2.43 18.28 5.11
N ASP A 108 3.29 18.63 6.07
CA ASP A 108 2.97 19.27 7.35
C ASP A 108 2.06 18.45 8.30
N SER A 109 1.76 17.21 7.95
CA SER A 109 1.00 16.29 8.79
C SER A 109 1.95 15.47 9.67
N THR A 110 1.84 15.62 10.99
CA THR A 110 2.69 14.92 11.96
C THR A 110 2.28 13.45 12.07
N HIS A 111 3.28 12.57 12.08
CA HIS A 111 3.10 11.15 12.30
C HIS A 111 3.12 10.80 13.79
N THR A 112 2.35 9.81 14.17
CA THR A 112 2.40 9.22 15.50
C THR A 112 3.50 8.16 15.56
N LYS A 113 4.49 8.35 16.42
CA LYS A 113 5.49 7.32 16.71
C LYS A 113 4.86 6.20 17.51
N GLN A 114 5.03 4.97 17.03
CA GLN A 114 4.58 3.75 17.69
C GLN A 114 5.61 3.27 18.73
N SER A 115 5.22 2.34 19.60
CA SER A 115 6.10 1.77 20.62
C SER A 115 7.33 1.04 20.05
N ASN A 116 7.26 0.56 18.81
CA ASN A 116 8.35 -0.06 18.07
C ASN A 116 9.15 0.92 17.19
N ASN A 117 8.98 2.24 17.37
CA ASN A 117 9.59 3.31 16.58
C ASN A 117 9.13 3.39 15.10
N ALA A 118 8.07 2.69 14.69
CA ALA A 118 7.41 2.97 13.42
C ALA A 118 6.65 4.30 13.49
N TYR A 119 6.58 5.01 12.38
CA TYR A 119 5.84 6.27 12.26
C TYR A 119 4.63 6.08 11.37
N LEU A 120 3.45 6.35 11.90
CA LEU A 120 2.19 6.20 11.19
C LEU A 120 1.44 7.52 11.17
N PHE A 121 0.94 7.91 10.01
CA PHE A 121 -0.03 9.00 9.95
C PHE A 121 -1.41 8.47 10.38
N SER A 122 -1.96 9.07 11.42
CA SER A 122 -3.33 8.81 11.85
C SER A 122 -4.26 9.86 11.24
N PRO A 123 -5.13 9.50 10.27
CA PRO A 123 -5.96 10.45 9.59
C PRO A 123 -6.98 11.08 10.55
N LYS A 124 -7.09 12.42 10.51
CA LYS A 124 -8.11 13.21 11.20
C LYS A 124 -9.33 13.53 10.32
N SER A 125 -9.25 13.11 9.05
CA SER A 125 -10.31 13.31 8.05
C SER A 125 -10.47 12.03 7.23
N ALA A 126 -11.61 11.86 6.56
CA ALA A 126 -11.89 10.70 5.71
C ALA A 126 -10.93 10.60 4.50
N THR A 127 -10.33 11.70 4.07
CA THR A 127 -9.41 11.76 2.92
C THR A 127 -7.94 11.71 3.31
N GLY A 128 -7.61 11.85 4.61
CA GLY A 128 -6.25 11.81 5.10
C GLY A 128 -5.37 12.95 4.59
N ILE A 129 -4.11 12.66 4.22
CA ILE A 129 -3.18 13.64 3.68
C ILE A 129 -3.54 13.95 2.22
N ASN A 130 -3.63 15.23 1.89
CA ASN A 130 -3.78 15.62 0.49
C ASN A 130 -2.42 15.64 -0.21
N PHE A 131 -2.20 14.69 -1.09
CA PHE A 131 -1.04 14.63 -1.98
C PHE A 131 -1.43 15.14 -3.37
N SER A 132 -0.80 16.22 -3.83
CA SER A 132 -0.93 16.67 -5.22
C SER A 132 0.00 15.87 -6.15
N SER A 133 1.19 16.39 -6.42
CA SER A 133 2.18 15.79 -7.33
C SER A 133 3.41 15.21 -6.61
N ASN A 134 3.61 15.54 -5.34
CA ASN A 134 4.77 15.13 -4.54
C ASN A 134 4.41 14.85 -3.09
N SER A 135 5.36 14.27 -2.35
CA SER A 135 5.32 14.17 -0.90
C SER A 135 6.54 14.87 -0.29
N ARG A 136 6.29 15.85 0.58
CA ARG A 136 7.35 16.57 1.29
C ARG A 136 7.51 15.98 2.68
N TRP A 137 8.70 15.48 2.96
CA TRP A 137 9.06 14.85 4.22
C TRP A 137 9.98 15.75 5.03
N ASN A 138 9.73 15.82 6.33
CA ASN A 138 10.63 16.44 7.28
C ASN A 138 10.80 15.49 8.47
N ILE A 139 12.05 15.10 8.70
CA ILE A 139 12.49 14.17 9.74
C ILE A 139 13.47 14.97 10.59
N SER A 140 13.17 15.17 11.88
CA SER A 140 14.02 15.99 12.75
C SER A 140 15.36 15.34 13.08
N GLY A 141 15.45 14.03 12.92
CA GLY A 141 16.61 13.25 13.33
C GLY A 141 16.63 12.96 14.83
N ASN A 142 17.25 11.85 15.19
CA ASN A 142 17.57 11.47 16.57
C ASN A 142 18.66 10.39 16.56
N GLY A 143 19.68 10.56 17.39
CA GLY A 143 20.78 9.59 17.52
C GLY A 143 21.48 9.31 16.20
N SER A 144 21.36 8.07 15.70
CA SER A 144 21.98 7.61 14.45
C SER A 144 21.23 8.02 13.19
N ILE A 145 20.00 8.50 13.31
CA ILE A 145 19.18 8.95 12.18
C ILE A 145 19.36 10.46 12.01
N PRO A 146 19.89 10.92 10.85
CA PRO A 146 20.12 12.34 10.62
C PRO A 146 18.82 13.11 10.41
N ALA A 147 18.86 14.43 10.61
CA ALA A 147 17.79 15.31 10.18
C ALA A 147 17.73 15.37 8.65
N ILE A 148 16.53 15.26 8.09
CA ILE A 148 16.30 15.19 6.64
C ILE A 148 15.08 16.01 6.28
N THR A 149 15.23 16.88 5.29
CA THR A 149 14.10 17.49 4.57
C THR A 149 14.21 17.05 3.12
N TYR A 150 13.16 16.39 2.60
CA TYR A 150 13.18 15.85 1.25
C TYR A 150 11.81 15.97 0.57
N THR A 151 11.82 16.33 -0.70
CA THR A 151 10.63 16.31 -1.54
C THR A 151 10.74 15.16 -2.54
N ALA A 152 9.95 14.12 -2.33
CA ALA A 152 9.84 13.01 -3.27
C ALA A 152 8.91 13.39 -4.41
N ASN A 153 9.48 13.53 -5.60
CA ASN A 153 8.77 14.03 -6.77
C ASN A 153 7.99 12.90 -7.46
N GLY A 154 6.81 13.27 -7.88
CA GLY A 154 5.95 12.47 -8.75
C GLY A 154 5.24 11.34 -8.01
N PHE A 155 3.91 11.40 -8.04
CA PHE A 155 3.09 10.21 -7.82
C PHE A 155 2.84 9.52 -9.16
N PRO A 156 2.79 8.18 -9.20
CA PRO A 156 2.25 7.47 -10.35
C PRO A 156 0.82 7.95 -10.66
N SER A 157 0.43 7.92 -11.92
CA SER A 157 -1.01 8.04 -12.23
C SER A 157 -1.78 6.88 -11.61
N SER A 158 -3.06 7.09 -11.36
CA SER A 158 -3.91 6.05 -10.76
C SER A 158 -4.02 4.84 -11.70
N PRO A 159 -3.64 3.63 -11.27
CA PRO A 159 -3.91 2.43 -12.05
C PRO A 159 -5.41 2.22 -12.20
N THR A 160 -5.83 1.58 -13.28
CA THR A 160 -7.22 1.18 -13.49
C THR A 160 -7.31 -0.32 -13.30
N VAL A 161 -8.06 -0.78 -12.32
CA VAL A 161 -8.34 -2.21 -12.18
C VAL A 161 -9.38 -2.61 -13.22
N SER A 162 -9.09 -3.61 -14.07
CA SER A 162 -10.00 -4.12 -15.09
C SER A 162 -11.39 -4.46 -14.51
N ASN A 163 -12.43 -4.34 -15.33
CA ASN A 163 -13.80 -4.57 -14.89
C ASN A 163 -14.04 -6.05 -14.62
N VAL A 164 -13.76 -6.50 -13.42
CA VAL A 164 -13.96 -7.87 -12.95
C VAL A 164 -14.84 -7.83 -11.70
N SER A 165 -15.82 -8.71 -11.64
CA SER A 165 -16.71 -8.86 -10.47
C SER A 165 -16.55 -10.24 -9.81
N SER A 166 -16.07 -11.24 -10.56
CA SER A 166 -15.87 -12.59 -10.06
C SER A 166 -14.67 -13.25 -10.76
N VAL A 167 -13.94 -14.07 -10.01
CA VAL A 167 -12.82 -14.88 -10.50
C VAL A 167 -12.98 -16.30 -9.97
N SER A 168 -12.59 -17.30 -10.79
CA SER A 168 -12.55 -18.71 -10.36
C SER A 168 -11.14 -19.05 -9.90
N LYS A 169 -11.01 -19.71 -8.75
CA LYS A 169 -9.74 -20.25 -8.29
C LYS A 169 -9.28 -21.49 -9.06
N ALA A 170 -10.15 -22.10 -9.86
CA ALA A 170 -9.82 -23.29 -10.66
C ALA A 170 -9.12 -22.95 -11.99
N SER A 171 -9.04 -21.68 -12.38
CA SER A 171 -8.46 -21.24 -13.66
C SER A 171 -7.47 -20.09 -13.48
N ALA A 172 -6.57 -19.93 -14.46
CA ALA A 172 -5.71 -18.77 -14.53
C ALA A 172 -6.54 -17.48 -14.69
N PHE A 173 -6.07 -16.39 -14.08
CA PHE A 173 -6.74 -15.09 -14.13
C PHE A 173 -5.77 -13.97 -14.49
N THR A 174 -6.13 -13.17 -15.51
CA THR A 174 -5.34 -12.00 -15.91
C THR A 174 -5.91 -10.74 -15.29
N LEU A 175 -5.10 -10.07 -14.46
CA LEU A 175 -5.39 -8.75 -13.93
C LEU A 175 -4.66 -7.71 -14.79
N SER A 176 -5.37 -6.69 -15.28
CA SER A 176 -4.83 -5.69 -16.18
C SER A 176 -5.19 -4.27 -15.77
N THR A 177 -4.35 -3.33 -16.20
CA THR A 177 -4.52 -1.88 -16.05
C THR A 177 -4.29 -1.17 -17.38
N SER A 178 -4.76 0.07 -17.48
CA SER A 178 -4.28 0.99 -18.52
C SER A 178 -2.83 1.38 -18.26
N SER A 179 -2.17 2.00 -19.23
CA SER A 179 -0.82 2.54 -19.06
C SER A 179 -0.75 3.47 -17.85
N VAL A 180 0.19 3.21 -16.95
CA VAL A 180 0.44 4.02 -15.76
C VAL A 180 1.68 4.87 -15.99
N SER A 181 1.50 6.19 -16.00
CA SER A 181 2.60 7.13 -16.13
C SER A 181 3.31 7.35 -14.81
N ASN A 182 4.60 7.71 -14.90
CA ASN A 182 5.44 8.06 -13.75
C ASN A 182 5.57 6.96 -12.69
N ALA A 183 5.50 5.70 -13.12
CA ALA A 183 5.74 4.54 -12.27
C ALA A 183 7.06 3.85 -12.65
N ASP A 184 7.74 3.29 -11.66
CA ASP A 184 8.92 2.45 -11.85
C ASP A 184 8.52 0.96 -11.86
N SER A 185 7.49 0.59 -11.09
CA SER A 185 6.95 -0.78 -11.04
C SER A 185 5.46 -0.80 -10.74
N LEU A 186 4.83 -1.94 -11.05
CA LEU A 186 3.44 -2.24 -10.71
C LEU A 186 3.39 -3.52 -9.86
N CYS A 187 2.53 -3.52 -8.84
CA CYS A 187 2.16 -4.72 -8.11
C CYS A 187 0.72 -5.10 -8.45
N TYR A 188 0.55 -6.30 -8.99
CA TYR A 188 -0.73 -6.94 -9.18
C TYR A 188 -1.00 -7.84 -7.98
N GLN A 189 -2.17 -7.74 -7.38
CA GLN A 189 -2.48 -8.46 -6.14
C GLN A 189 -3.94 -8.91 -6.14
N ILE A 190 -4.18 -10.12 -5.64
CA ILE A 190 -5.52 -10.64 -5.34
C ILE A 190 -5.52 -11.09 -3.89
N THR A 191 -6.51 -10.62 -3.14
CA THR A 191 -6.72 -11.01 -1.74
C THR A 191 -8.11 -11.60 -1.61
N ALA A 192 -8.21 -12.78 -0.98
CA ALA A 192 -9.45 -13.49 -0.75
C ALA A 192 -9.38 -14.20 0.61
N GLY A 193 -10.27 -13.83 1.53
CA GLY A 193 -10.23 -14.32 2.90
C GLY A 193 -8.91 -13.96 3.59
N SER A 194 -8.18 -14.96 4.07
CA SER A 194 -6.86 -14.80 4.70
C SER A 194 -5.69 -14.90 3.71
N LYS A 195 -5.97 -15.16 2.44
CA LYS A 195 -4.95 -15.44 1.42
C LYS A 195 -4.72 -14.27 0.50
N THR A 196 -3.46 -14.04 0.18
CA THR A 196 -3.02 -13.01 -0.77
C THR A 196 -1.99 -13.60 -1.72
N ILE A 197 -2.21 -13.37 -3.01
CA ILE A 197 -1.23 -13.62 -4.07
C ILE A 197 -0.86 -12.30 -4.72
N TYR A 198 0.40 -12.11 -5.10
CA TYR A 198 0.83 -10.89 -5.75
C TYR A 198 2.04 -11.10 -6.67
N LYS A 199 2.22 -10.16 -7.59
CA LYS A 199 3.40 -10.08 -8.46
C LYS A 199 3.79 -8.64 -8.70
N ILE A 200 5.08 -8.34 -8.53
CA ILE A 200 5.67 -7.06 -8.90
C ILE A 200 6.31 -7.19 -10.29
N THR A 201 6.02 -6.22 -11.14
CA THR A 201 6.50 -6.18 -12.53
C THR A 201 7.10 -4.81 -12.84
N ALA A 202 7.79 -4.68 -13.97
CA ALA A 202 8.15 -3.36 -14.50
C ALA A 202 6.88 -2.58 -14.87
N ALA A 203 6.93 -1.25 -14.76
CA ALA A 203 5.77 -0.38 -15.05
C ALA A 203 5.26 -0.47 -16.50
N SER A 204 6.08 -0.96 -17.43
CA SER A 204 5.70 -1.20 -18.82
C SER A 204 4.77 -2.42 -19.02
N GLN A 205 4.66 -3.28 -18.02
CA GLN A 205 3.79 -4.47 -18.07
C GLN A 205 2.40 -4.11 -17.56
N ASN A 206 1.47 -3.85 -18.47
CA ASN A 206 0.11 -3.44 -18.15
C ASN A 206 -0.82 -4.60 -17.73
N SER A 207 -0.30 -5.82 -17.58
CA SER A 207 -1.06 -6.97 -17.09
C SER A 207 -0.16 -8.03 -16.48
N TYR A 208 -0.73 -8.84 -15.60
CA TYR A 208 -0.14 -10.07 -15.10
C TYR A 208 -1.18 -11.18 -15.04
N THR A 209 -0.78 -12.38 -15.45
CA THR A 209 -1.64 -13.58 -15.39
C THR A 209 -1.19 -14.44 -14.22
N PHE A 210 -2.03 -14.52 -13.20
CA PHE A 210 -1.89 -15.48 -12.11
C PHE A 210 -2.22 -16.88 -12.63
N PRO A 211 -1.30 -17.85 -12.54
CA PRO A 211 -1.60 -19.22 -12.98
C PRO A 211 -2.64 -19.88 -12.07
N ALA A 212 -3.32 -20.92 -12.57
CA ALA A 212 -4.32 -21.65 -11.80
C ALA A 212 -3.76 -22.22 -10.48
N SER A 213 -2.49 -22.57 -10.43
CA SER A 213 -1.82 -23.04 -9.20
C SER A 213 -1.77 -21.98 -8.10
N GLU A 214 -1.51 -20.72 -8.45
CA GLU A 214 -1.56 -19.60 -7.49
C GLU A 214 -3.02 -19.27 -7.13
N MET A 215 -3.89 -19.16 -8.13
CA MET A 215 -5.32 -18.91 -7.91
C MET A 215 -5.95 -19.94 -6.97
N GLY A 216 -5.55 -21.22 -7.10
CA GLY A 216 -6.02 -22.33 -6.27
C GLY A 216 -5.74 -22.18 -4.79
N THR A 217 -4.77 -21.34 -4.39
CA THR A 217 -4.43 -21.08 -2.98
C THR A 217 -5.40 -20.12 -2.29
N LEU A 218 -6.20 -19.36 -3.06
CA LEU A 218 -7.13 -18.37 -2.53
C LEU A 218 -8.33 -19.03 -1.84
N ASP A 219 -8.88 -18.33 -0.85
CA ASP A 219 -10.12 -18.73 -0.21
C ASP A 219 -11.33 -18.38 -1.10
N VAL A 220 -12.36 -19.24 -1.10
CA VAL A 220 -13.65 -18.89 -1.69
C VAL A 220 -14.33 -17.84 -0.81
N THR A 221 -14.72 -16.71 -1.40
CA THR A 221 -15.33 -15.61 -0.66
C THR A 221 -16.15 -14.71 -1.56
N ASP A 222 -17.19 -14.10 -1.01
CA ASP A 222 -17.93 -13.00 -1.66
C ASP A 222 -17.24 -11.65 -1.50
N TYR A 223 -16.18 -11.57 -0.67
CA TYR A 223 -15.50 -10.34 -0.27
C TYR A 223 -13.99 -10.45 -0.49
N GLY A 224 -13.57 -10.47 -1.72
CA GLY A 224 -12.17 -10.39 -2.11
C GLY A 224 -11.84 -9.03 -2.74
N TYR A 225 -10.56 -8.81 -3.03
CA TYR A 225 -10.07 -7.61 -3.69
C TYR A 225 -9.08 -7.95 -4.79
N ALA A 226 -9.27 -7.34 -5.97
CA ALA A 226 -8.25 -7.18 -6.98
C ALA A 226 -7.62 -5.79 -6.81
N THR A 227 -6.32 -5.73 -6.65
CA THR A 227 -5.59 -4.51 -6.32
C THR A 227 -4.45 -4.32 -7.31
N ILE A 228 -4.26 -3.10 -7.79
CA ILE A 228 -3.07 -2.71 -8.55
C ILE A 228 -2.45 -1.50 -7.85
N THR A 229 -1.17 -1.62 -7.51
CA THR A 229 -0.38 -0.56 -6.90
C THR A 229 0.75 -0.17 -7.82
N ALA A 230 0.87 1.11 -8.11
CA ALA A 230 1.96 1.69 -8.87
C ALA A 230 2.94 2.38 -7.91
N TYR A 231 4.24 2.17 -8.12
CA TYR A 231 5.30 2.69 -7.27
C TYR A 231 6.21 3.64 -8.02
N LYS A 232 6.57 4.73 -7.35
CA LYS A 232 7.65 5.64 -7.74
C LYS A 232 8.68 5.70 -6.63
N PHE A 233 9.91 5.31 -6.93
CA PHE A 233 11.01 5.29 -5.96
C PHE A 233 11.84 6.56 -6.09
N ASN A 234 12.09 7.20 -4.95
CA ASN A 234 13.04 8.28 -4.80
C ASN A 234 13.97 7.91 -3.64
N ASN A 235 15.17 8.42 -3.61
CA ASN A 235 16.07 8.23 -2.47
C ASN A 235 17.03 9.40 -2.29
N THR A 236 17.59 9.51 -1.11
CA THR A 236 18.71 10.40 -0.80
C THR A 236 19.64 9.75 0.20
N THR A 237 20.88 10.21 0.25
CA THR A 237 21.85 9.79 1.25
C THR A 237 22.30 11.00 2.06
N VAL A 238 22.13 10.93 3.38
CA VAL A 238 22.54 11.97 4.33
C VAL A 238 23.36 11.31 5.42
N SER A 239 24.55 11.81 5.69
CA SER A 239 25.48 11.25 6.72
C SER A 239 25.65 9.72 6.60
N SER A 240 25.84 9.24 5.37
CA SER A 240 25.99 7.81 5.02
C SER A 240 24.73 6.97 5.27
N LYS A 241 23.59 7.57 5.57
CA LYS A 241 22.30 6.89 5.71
C LYS A 241 21.49 7.05 4.42
N LYS A 242 21.12 5.95 3.80
CA LYS A 242 20.31 5.93 2.59
C LYS A 242 18.83 5.78 2.94
N ILE A 243 18.05 6.79 2.59
CA ILE A 243 16.61 6.83 2.86
C ILE A 243 15.86 6.78 1.55
N TYR A 244 14.92 5.86 1.45
CA TYR A 244 14.00 5.72 0.32
C TYR A 244 12.69 6.44 0.62
N PHE A 245 12.20 7.17 -0.36
CA PHE A 245 10.91 7.82 -0.36
C PHE A 245 10.09 7.24 -1.50
N ILE A 246 9.02 6.55 -1.15
CA ILE A 246 8.21 5.79 -2.10
C ILE A 246 6.85 6.47 -2.19
N ASN A 247 6.54 7.03 -3.36
CA ASN A 247 5.21 7.50 -3.66
C ASN A 247 4.45 6.37 -4.36
N LEU A 248 3.29 6.02 -3.84
CA LEU A 248 2.47 4.98 -4.46
C LEU A 248 1.03 5.42 -4.69
N ASN A 249 0.44 4.84 -5.72
CA ASN A 249 -0.97 5.03 -6.04
C ASN A 249 -1.62 3.66 -6.22
N THR A 250 -2.64 3.40 -5.43
CA THR A 250 -3.32 2.10 -5.37
C THR A 250 -4.77 2.24 -5.79
N SER A 251 -5.23 1.32 -6.63
CA SER A 251 -6.63 1.15 -6.95
C SER A 251 -7.10 -0.24 -6.59
N ASN A 252 -8.24 -0.30 -5.90
CA ASN A 252 -8.86 -1.53 -5.44
C ASN A 252 -10.21 -1.73 -6.11
N ARG A 253 -10.54 -3.00 -6.35
CA ARG A 253 -11.85 -3.42 -6.78
C ARG A 253 -12.31 -4.64 -5.99
N SER A 254 -13.53 -4.59 -5.46
CA SER A 254 -14.15 -5.76 -4.83
C SER A 254 -14.45 -6.82 -5.86
N ILE A 255 -14.14 -8.06 -5.55
CA ILE A 255 -14.39 -9.24 -6.39
C ILE A 255 -14.96 -10.38 -5.54
N LYS A 256 -15.68 -11.28 -6.18
CA LYS A 256 -16.03 -12.58 -5.64
C LYS A 256 -15.02 -13.62 -6.11
N VAL A 257 -14.56 -14.50 -5.21
CA VAL A 257 -13.72 -15.67 -5.57
C VAL A 257 -14.56 -16.92 -5.43
N THR A 258 -14.69 -17.67 -6.54
CA THR A 258 -15.49 -18.91 -6.63
C THR A 258 -14.57 -20.12 -6.85
N ASN A 259 -15.14 -21.32 -6.71
CA ASN A 259 -14.46 -22.56 -7.09
C ASN A 259 -14.15 -22.63 -8.56
#